data_a649988615c51f867a768fdb039f03ee
#
_entry.id   a649988615c51f867a768fdb039f03ee
#
_cell.length_a   1.000
_cell.length_b   1.000
_cell.length_c   1.000
_cell.angle_alpha   90.00
_cell.angle_beta   90.00
_cell.angle_gamma   90.00
#
_symmetry.space_group_name_H-M   'P 1'
#
loop_
_entity.id
_entity.type
_entity.pdbx_description
1 polymer ?
#
loop_
_entity_poly.entity_id
_entity_poly.type
_entity_poly.pdbx_seq_one_letter_code
_entity_poly.pdbx_strand_id
1 'polypeptide(L)'
;FARRFTASNDLFHHGQRGPLASVNFIAAHDGFTTADFTAFDKKQNHANGENNRDGRDDELAAVIPEAERSRVRRALLATLLLAQGTPMLLAGDEFANSQQGNNNAYNQDNPTGWLDWANADRDLMAFVQSVLLLRRAEPALRHARWFAHSPAPSGERSVVWLAPSGHSMQVHDWHDGAQHAFACRIDAAPKSASDVRTAGIGCQHLLIAF
;
A
#
# COMPACT_ATOMS: atom_id res chain seq x y z
N PHE A 1 7.63 -2.34 -8.78
CA PHE A 1 6.49 -2.66 -7.92
C PHE A 1 6.79 -3.83 -6.98
N ALA A 2 7.09 -5.03 -7.50
CA ALA A 2 7.24 -6.26 -6.71
C ALA A 2 8.15 -6.12 -5.48
N ARG A 3 9.34 -5.54 -5.65
CA ARG A 3 10.29 -5.33 -4.55
C ARG A 3 9.72 -4.47 -3.42
N ARG A 4 8.95 -3.42 -3.75
CA ARG A 4 8.33 -2.56 -2.74
C ARG A 4 7.18 -3.26 -2.04
N PHE A 5 6.37 -4.01 -2.78
CA PHE A 5 5.29 -4.80 -2.23
C PHE A 5 5.78 -5.90 -1.27
N THR A 6 6.97 -6.46 -1.51
CA THR A 6 7.61 -7.46 -0.64
C THR A 6 8.64 -6.85 0.33
N ALA A 7 8.38 -5.65 0.85
CA ALA A 7 9.14 -4.98 1.90
C ALA A 7 10.58 -4.57 1.55
N SER A 8 10.88 -4.32 0.26
CA SER A 8 12.15 -3.71 -0.15
C SER A 8 13.39 -4.49 0.33
N ASN A 9 13.41 -5.80 0.09
CA ASN A 9 14.53 -6.67 0.49
C ASN A 9 15.88 -6.23 -0.10
N ASP A 10 15.87 -5.58 -1.27
CA ASP A 10 17.03 -4.98 -1.91
C ASP A 10 17.68 -3.87 -1.08
N LEU A 11 16.92 -3.23 -0.18
CA LEU A 11 17.41 -2.17 0.70
C LEU A 11 17.75 -2.66 2.11
N PHE A 12 16.96 -3.57 2.67
CA PHE A 12 17.03 -3.92 4.09
C PHE A 12 17.69 -5.26 4.39
N HIS A 13 17.74 -6.20 3.44
CA HIS A 13 18.27 -7.54 3.68
C HIS A 13 19.76 -7.53 4.07
N HIS A 14 20.56 -6.69 3.43
CA HIS A 14 22.01 -6.62 3.68
C HIS A 14 22.39 -6.14 5.08
N GLY A 15 21.48 -5.43 5.77
CA GLY A 15 21.69 -4.95 7.13
C GLY A 15 21.16 -5.90 8.21
N GLN A 16 20.91 -7.16 7.91
CA GLN A 16 20.29 -8.16 8.80
C GLN A 16 18.93 -7.71 9.38
N ARG A 17 18.25 -6.80 8.69
CA ARG A 17 16.93 -6.33 9.07
C ARG A 17 15.86 -7.23 8.46
N GLY A 18 14.80 -7.50 9.22
CA GLY A 18 13.64 -8.22 8.70
C GLY A 18 12.71 -7.33 7.87
N PRO A 19 11.70 -7.90 7.21
CA PRO A 19 10.73 -7.16 6.39
C PRO A 19 10.02 -6.03 7.11
N LEU A 20 9.80 -6.17 8.42
CA LEU A 20 9.12 -5.14 9.24
C LEU A 20 9.92 -3.83 9.39
N ALA A 21 11.20 -3.82 9.00
CA ALA A 21 11.99 -2.59 8.91
C ALA A 21 11.57 -1.69 7.74
N SER A 22 10.87 -2.24 6.74
CA SER A 22 10.28 -1.46 5.65
C SER A 22 8.99 -0.81 6.15
N VAL A 23 9.01 0.48 6.38
CA VAL A 23 7.80 1.28 6.61
C VAL A 23 7.27 1.73 5.25
N ASN A 24 6.11 1.20 4.86
CA ASN A 24 5.48 1.49 3.59
C ASN A 24 4.39 2.54 3.79
N PHE A 25 4.32 3.53 2.92
CA PHE A 25 3.27 4.54 2.92
C PHE A 25 3.00 5.05 1.50
N ILE A 26 1.84 5.64 1.30
CA ILE A 26 1.46 6.34 0.07
C ILE A 26 1.55 7.83 0.30
N ALA A 27 1.01 8.30 1.41
CA ALA A 27 1.04 9.68 1.84
C ALA A 27 1.65 9.79 3.25
N ALA A 28 2.25 10.93 3.54
CA ALA A 28 2.79 11.29 4.85
C ALA A 28 2.42 12.74 5.17
N HIS A 29 2.89 13.27 6.31
CA HIS A 29 2.60 14.65 6.71
C HIS A 29 3.14 15.72 5.75
N ASP A 30 4.21 15.41 5.01
CA ASP A 30 4.71 16.22 3.91
C ASP A 30 4.25 15.61 2.59
N GLY A 31 3.58 16.40 1.77
CA GLY A 31 3.00 15.96 0.51
C GLY A 31 1.47 15.94 0.50
N PHE A 32 0.89 15.52 -0.60
CA PHE A 32 -0.56 15.40 -0.74
C PHE A 32 -1.13 14.24 0.09
N THR A 33 -2.33 14.43 0.62
CA THR A 33 -3.18 13.32 1.08
C THR A 33 -3.55 12.44 -0.11
N THR A 34 -4.04 11.21 0.12
CA THR A 34 -4.52 10.36 -0.99
C THR A 34 -5.73 10.97 -1.71
N ALA A 35 -6.51 11.79 -1.04
CA ALA A 35 -7.60 12.54 -1.65
C ALA A 35 -7.07 13.61 -2.60
N ASP A 36 -6.09 14.41 -2.14
CA ASP A 36 -5.52 15.51 -2.91
C ASP A 36 -4.66 15.00 -4.07
N PHE A 37 -3.91 13.92 -3.87
CA PHE A 37 -3.17 13.23 -4.94
C PHE A 37 -4.03 12.92 -6.17
N THR A 38 -5.31 12.56 -5.96
CA THR A 38 -6.24 12.22 -7.05
C THR A 38 -7.00 13.42 -7.61
N ALA A 39 -6.86 14.61 -7.01
CA ALA A 39 -7.68 15.80 -7.33
C ALA A 39 -6.89 17.00 -7.84
N PHE A 40 -5.64 17.16 -7.41
CA PHE A 40 -4.82 18.33 -7.72
C PHE A 40 -3.58 17.93 -8.51
N ASP A 41 -3.23 18.72 -9.53
CA ASP A 41 -1.99 18.55 -10.31
C ASP A 41 -0.82 19.36 -9.73
N LYS A 42 -1.13 20.38 -8.94
CA LYS A 42 -0.16 21.29 -8.33
C LYS A 42 -0.59 21.67 -6.93
N LYS A 43 0.40 21.92 -6.07
CA LYS A 43 0.19 22.37 -4.70
C LYS A 43 -0.58 23.68 -4.61
N GLN A 44 -1.38 23.82 -3.57
CA GLN A 44 -2.21 24.99 -3.27
C GLN A 44 -1.85 25.55 -1.88
N ASN A 45 -0.57 25.95 -1.68
CA ASN A 45 -0.03 26.37 -0.38
C ASN A 45 -0.17 27.90 -0.13
N HIS A 46 -0.98 28.62 -0.90
CA HIS A 46 -1.12 30.09 -0.77
C HIS A 46 -1.51 30.52 0.64
N ALA A 47 -2.33 29.71 1.34
CA ALA A 47 -2.75 29.98 2.71
C ALA A 47 -1.59 29.95 3.73
N ASN A 48 -0.44 29.38 3.39
CA ASN A 48 0.72 29.31 4.27
C ASN A 48 1.49 30.65 4.37
N GLY A 49 1.18 31.63 3.50
CA GLY A 49 1.83 32.95 3.51
C GLY A 49 3.19 33.01 2.82
N GLU A 50 3.64 31.92 2.21
CA GLU A 50 4.93 31.79 1.53
C GLU A 50 4.85 31.97 0.00
N ASN A 51 3.75 32.56 -0.51
CA ASN A 51 3.48 32.73 -1.94
C ASN A 51 3.57 31.42 -2.74
N ASN A 52 3.10 30.32 -2.16
CA ASN A 52 3.11 28.97 -2.73
C ASN A 52 4.54 28.44 -3.05
N ARG A 53 5.58 28.94 -2.38
CA ARG A 53 6.98 28.50 -2.59
C ARG A 53 7.40 27.34 -1.68
N ASP A 54 6.70 27.18 -0.57
CA ASP A 54 6.91 26.13 0.43
C ASP A 54 6.34 24.78 -0.03
N GLY A 55 6.70 23.72 0.68
CA GLY A 55 6.32 22.36 0.32
C GLY A 55 7.05 21.84 -0.93
N ARG A 56 6.62 20.69 -1.42
CA ARG A 56 7.25 20.02 -2.57
C ARG A 56 6.69 20.55 -3.90
N ASP A 57 7.57 20.69 -4.90
CA ASP A 57 7.18 21.01 -6.28
C ASP A 57 7.09 19.75 -7.17
N ASP A 58 7.67 18.63 -6.72
CA ASP A 58 7.79 17.37 -7.45
C ASP A 58 6.76 16.31 -6.99
N GLU A 59 5.56 16.77 -6.62
CA GLU A 59 4.47 15.84 -6.26
C GLU A 59 4.09 14.95 -7.43
N LEU A 60 4.04 13.64 -7.16
CA LEU A 60 3.55 12.65 -8.10
C LEU A 60 2.01 12.62 -8.03
N ALA A 61 1.37 13.64 -8.52
CA ALA A 61 -0.08 13.73 -8.56
C ALA A 61 -0.65 13.07 -9.82
N ALA A 62 -1.84 12.52 -9.72
CA ALA A 62 -2.60 11.98 -10.83
C ALA A 62 -4.02 12.53 -10.79
N VAL A 63 -4.29 13.58 -11.56
CA VAL A 63 -5.65 14.11 -11.67
C VAL A 63 -6.55 13.07 -12.30
N ILE A 64 -7.42 12.51 -11.49
CA ILE A 64 -8.34 11.43 -11.84
C ILE A 64 -9.74 12.00 -11.98
N PRO A 65 -10.54 11.60 -13.00
CA PRO A 65 -11.94 11.94 -13.08
C PRO A 65 -12.67 11.61 -11.78
N GLU A 66 -13.52 12.48 -11.29
CA GLU A 66 -14.17 12.36 -9.97
C GLU A 66 -14.83 10.99 -9.76
N ALA A 67 -15.52 10.50 -10.78
CA ALA A 67 -16.19 9.20 -10.75
C ALA A 67 -15.24 8.01 -10.52
N GLU A 68 -13.93 8.18 -10.79
CA GLU A 68 -12.92 7.12 -10.64
C GLU A 68 -12.07 7.27 -9.38
N ARG A 69 -12.08 8.44 -8.73
CA ARG A 69 -11.20 8.74 -7.58
C ARG A 69 -11.34 7.73 -6.45
N SER A 70 -12.58 7.34 -6.11
CA SER A 70 -12.83 6.35 -5.05
C SER A 70 -12.19 5.00 -5.38
N ARG A 71 -12.26 4.54 -6.63
CA ARG A 71 -11.64 3.29 -7.08
C ARG A 71 -10.12 3.36 -6.96
N VAL A 72 -9.50 4.46 -7.39
CA VAL A 72 -8.05 4.63 -7.32
C VAL A 72 -7.56 4.68 -5.87
N ARG A 73 -8.24 5.43 -4.99
CA ARG A 73 -7.92 5.48 -3.55
C ARG A 73 -8.00 4.09 -2.90
N ARG A 74 -9.06 3.32 -3.20
CA ARG A 74 -9.18 1.93 -2.70
C ARG A 74 -8.04 1.06 -3.19
N ALA A 75 -7.64 1.16 -4.45
CA ALA A 75 -6.53 0.39 -5.01
C ALA A 75 -5.19 0.74 -4.33
N LEU A 76 -4.92 2.03 -4.11
CA LEU A 76 -3.72 2.50 -3.41
C LEU A 76 -3.68 1.99 -1.95
N LEU A 77 -4.77 2.19 -1.19
CA LEU A 77 -4.85 1.77 0.21
C LEU A 77 -4.82 0.25 0.36
N ALA A 78 -5.47 -0.51 -0.53
CA ALA A 78 -5.37 -1.97 -0.55
C ALA A 78 -3.93 -2.41 -0.82
N THR A 79 -3.25 -1.81 -1.80
CA THR A 79 -1.84 -2.11 -2.11
C THR A 79 -0.96 -1.88 -0.90
N LEU A 80 -1.11 -0.74 -0.21
CA LEU A 80 -0.38 -0.43 1.02
C LEU A 80 -0.64 -1.48 2.11
N LEU A 81 -1.90 -1.75 2.39
CA LEU A 81 -2.30 -2.58 3.52
C LEU A 81 -2.08 -4.08 3.29
N LEU A 82 -2.01 -4.53 2.03
CA LEU A 82 -1.71 -5.92 1.68
C LEU A 82 -0.21 -6.16 1.48
N ALA A 83 0.61 -5.13 1.32
CA ALA A 83 2.05 -5.26 1.18
C ALA A 83 2.70 -5.88 2.43
N GLN A 84 3.78 -6.62 2.25
CA GLN A 84 4.66 -7.05 3.34
C GLN A 84 5.38 -5.82 3.93
N GLY A 85 5.70 -5.85 5.21
CA GLY A 85 6.32 -4.74 5.93
C GLY A 85 5.36 -4.07 6.90
N THR A 86 5.74 -2.90 7.39
CA THR A 86 4.95 -2.09 8.33
C THR A 86 4.18 -1.01 7.56
N PRO A 87 2.86 -1.09 7.43
CA PRO A 87 2.10 -0.04 6.79
C PRO A 87 2.02 1.20 7.69
N MET A 88 2.26 2.37 7.13
CA MET A 88 1.99 3.66 7.75
C MET A 88 0.89 4.36 6.97
N LEU A 89 -0.16 4.78 7.66
CA LEU A 89 -1.32 5.47 7.09
C LEU A 89 -1.32 6.90 7.60
N LEU A 90 -1.43 7.87 6.70
CA LEU A 90 -1.68 9.25 7.10
C LEU A 90 -3.10 9.34 7.68
N ALA A 91 -3.23 9.98 8.84
CA ALA A 91 -4.53 10.16 9.48
C ALA A 91 -5.50 10.90 8.55
N GLY A 92 -6.66 10.33 8.31
CA GLY A 92 -7.68 10.87 7.39
C GLY A 92 -7.68 10.22 6.01
N ASP A 93 -6.60 9.57 5.57
CA ASP A 93 -6.59 8.88 4.27
C ASP A 93 -7.63 7.76 4.21
N GLU A 94 -7.94 7.14 5.34
CA GLU A 94 -8.94 6.08 5.46
C GLU A 94 -10.38 6.54 5.18
N PHE A 95 -10.62 7.85 5.16
CA PHE A 95 -11.92 8.43 4.84
C PHE A 95 -11.86 9.61 3.85
N ALA A 96 -10.77 9.66 3.07
CA ALA A 96 -10.55 10.64 2.01
C ALA A 96 -10.48 12.11 2.50
N ASN A 97 -9.87 12.36 3.65
CA ASN A 97 -9.62 13.72 4.12
C ASN A 97 -8.76 14.48 3.12
N SER A 98 -9.16 15.70 2.80
CA SER A 98 -8.44 16.61 1.90
C SER A 98 -7.86 17.78 2.68
N GLN A 99 -6.64 18.17 2.35
CA GLN A 99 -6.02 19.42 2.76
C GLN A 99 -6.18 20.51 1.67
N GLN A 100 -7.18 20.34 0.78
CA GLN A 100 -7.52 21.26 -0.29
C GLN A 100 -6.34 21.55 -1.25
N GLY A 101 -5.51 20.54 -1.47
CA GLY A 101 -4.31 20.64 -2.29
C GLY A 101 -3.12 21.33 -1.60
N ASN A 102 -3.21 21.62 -0.30
CA ASN A 102 -2.06 22.07 0.47
C ASN A 102 -1.19 20.86 0.83
N ASN A 103 0.02 20.81 0.28
CA ASN A 103 0.96 19.70 0.52
C ASN A 103 1.97 19.97 1.65
N ASN A 104 1.76 21.04 2.44
CA ASN A 104 2.61 21.44 3.56
C ASN A 104 1.80 22.18 4.64
N ALA A 105 0.78 21.53 5.16
CA ALA A 105 -0.21 22.13 6.06
C ALA A 105 0.28 22.37 7.51
N TYR A 106 1.59 22.47 7.75
CA TYR A 106 2.22 22.53 9.07
C TYR A 106 1.74 23.70 9.93
N ASN A 107 1.36 24.83 9.33
CA ASN A 107 0.92 26.05 10.02
C ASN A 107 -0.59 26.29 9.94
N GLN A 108 -1.36 25.29 9.47
CA GLN A 108 -2.80 25.42 9.25
C GLN A 108 -3.59 24.88 10.44
N ASP A 109 -3.83 25.70 11.46
CA ASP A 109 -4.78 25.40 12.54
C ASP A 109 -6.20 25.86 12.16
N ASN A 110 -6.73 25.25 11.09
CA ASN A 110 -8.03 25.59 10.50
C ASN A 110 -8.54 24.40 9.67
N PRO A 111 -9.70 24.47 8.99
CA PRO A 111 -10.26 23.35 8.21
C PRO A 111 -9.32 22.76 7.14
N THR A 112 -8.28 23.45 6.70
CA THR A 112 -7.28 22.84 5.80
C THR A 112 -6.44 21.77 6.50
N GLY A 113 -6.09 22.00 7.77
CA GLY A 113 -5.28 21.05 8.58
C GLY A 113 -6.11 20.09 9.44
N TRP A 114 -7.40 20.40 9.66
CA TRP A 114 -8.25 19.56 10.53
C TRP A 114 -8.81 18.35 9.78
N LEU A 115 -9.09 17.29 10.54
CA LEU A 115 -9.77 16.10 10.00
C LEU A 115 -11.28 16.35 9.93
N ASP A 116 -11.84 16.31 8.71
CA ASP A 116 -13.27 16.56 8.48
C ASP A 116 -14.11 15.29 8.69
N TRP A 117 -14.40 14.98 9.94
CA TRP A 117 -15.23 13.84 10.31
C TRP A 117 -16.69 13.96 9.87
N ALA A 118 -17.17 15.18 9.65
CA ALA A 118 -18.54 15.41 9.22
C ALA A 118 -18.78 14.95 7.79
N ASN A 119 -17.80 15.15 6.92
CA ASN A 119 -17.86 14.78 5.50
C ASN A 119 -17.04 13.51 5.17
N ALA A 120 -16.68 12.71 6.19
CA ALA A 120 -15.89 11.50 6.02
C ALA A 120 -16.56 10.51 5.04
N ASP A 121 -15.79 10.00 4.07
CA ASP A 121 -16.20 8.90 3.18
C ASP A 121 -16.33 7.61 3.98
N ARG A 122 -17.55 7.31 4.45
CA ARG A 122 -17.85 6.14 5.28
C ARG A 122 -17.67 4.83 4.54
N ASP A 123 -17.87 4.81 3.22
CA ASP A 123 -17.69 3.61 2.41
C ASP A 123 -16.21 3.28 2.21
N LEU A 124 -15.36 4.30 2.05
CA LEU A 124 -13.91 4.11 2.02
C LEU A 124 -13.41 3.62 3.38
N MET A 125 -13.90 4.21 4.47
CA MET A 125 -13.55 3.78 5.82
C MET A 125 -13.92 2.31 6.08
N ALA A 126 -15.12 1.89 5.71
CA ALA A 126 -15.56 0.50 5.84
C ALA A 126 -14.70 -0.44 5.00
N PHE A 127 -14.31 -0.02 3.80
CA PHE A 127 -13.38 -0.76 2.96
C PHE A 127 -12.01 -0.92 3.63
N VAL A 128 -11.41 0.15 4.14
CA VAL A 128 -10.11 0.13 4.83
C VAL A 128 -10.17 -0.79 6.06
N GLN A 129 -11.24 -0.71 6.86
CA GLN A 129 -11.47 -1.61 7.98
C GLN A 129 -11.49 -3.07 7.55
N SER A 130 -12.17 -3.39 6.44
CA SER A 130 -12.25 -4.75 5.91
C SER A 130 -10.88 -5.29 5.48
N VAL A 131 -10.05 -4.45 4.82
CA VAL A 131 -8.70 -4.83 4.42
C VAL A 131 -7.78 -5.02 5.63
N LEU A 132 -7.91 -4.18 6.67
CA LEU A 132 -7.18 -4.34 7.93
C LEU A 132 -7.58 -5.61 8.68
N LEU A 133 -8.86 -5.97 8.69
CA LEU A 133 -9.34 -7.24 9.25
C LEU A 133 -8.76 -8.43 8.48
N LEU A 134 -8.75 -8.38 7.15
CA LEU A 134 -8.10 -9.39 6.32
C LEU A 134 -6.60 -9.49 6.65
N ARG A 135 -5.87 -8.36 6.68
CA ARG A 135 -4.46 -8.35 7.07
C ARG A 135 -4.22 -8.97 8.44
N ARG A 136 -5.12 -8.71 9.40
CA ARG A 136 -5.05 -9.27 10.76
C ARG A 136 -5.32 -10.77 10.76
N ALA A 137 -6.26 -11.24 9.95
CA ALA A 137 -6.64 -12.65 9.86
C ALA A 137 -5.60 -13.49 9.13
N GLU A 138 -4.92 -12.90 8.11
CA GLU A 138 -3.99 -13.63 7.24
C GLU A 138 -2.51 -13.46 7.67
N PRO A 139 -1.91 -14.48 8.32
CA PRO A 139 -0.51 -14.42 8.76
C PRO A 139 0.48 -14.23 7.60
N ALA A 140 0.11 -14.61 6.37
CA ALA A 140 0.93 -14.43 5.18
C ALA A 140 1.25 -12.95 4.93
N LEU A 141 0.30 -12.04 5.17
CA LEU A 141 0.45 -10.60 4.99
C LEU A 141 1.31 -9.92 6.07
N ARG A 142 1.52 -10.59 7.19
CA ARG A 142 2.28 -10.10 8.36
C ARG A 142 3.55 -10.89 8.62
N HIS A 143 4.04 -11.60 7.59
CA HIS A 143 5.18 -12.49 7.74
C HIS A 143 6.46 -11.72 8.08
N ALA A 144 7.10 -12.10 9.19
CA ALA A 144 8.26 -11.40 9.75
C ALA A 144 9.61 -11.83 9.12
N ARG A 145 9.59 -12.82 8.23
CA ARG A 145 10.76 -13.26 7.45
C ARG A 145 10.57 -12.90 5.98
N TRP A 146 11.68 -12.76 5.27
CA TRP A 146 11.65 -12.56 3.82
C TRP A 146 10.96 -13.73 3.11
N PHE A 147 10.24 -13.42 2.04
CA PHE A 147 9.74 -14.48 1.16
C PHE A 147 10.89 -15.12 0.40
N ALA A 148 10.91 -16.45 0.36
CA ALA A 148 11.81 -17.19 -0.51
C ALA A 148 11.32 -17.15 -1.95
N HIS A 149 12.24 -17.38 -2.89
CA HIS A 149 11.86 -17.68 -4.27
C HIS A 149 11.22 -19.07 -4.34
N SER A 150 10.26 -19.28 -5.22
CA SER A 150 9.66 -20.58 -5.44
C SER A 150 10.56 -21.45 -6.34
N PRO A 151 10.80 -22.75 -6.02
CA PRO A 151 10.34 -23.45 -4.82
C PRO A 151 11.11 -23.03 -3.56
N ALA A 152 10.39 -22.80 -2.47
CA ALA A 152 10.98 -22.41 -1.20
C ALA A 152 11.55 -23.63 -0.46
N PRO A 153 12.65 -23.47 0.32
CA PRO A 153 13.07 -24.46 1.28
C PRO A 153 11.95 -24.82 2.28
N SER A 154 12.02 -26.00 2.86
CA SER A 154 11.03 -26.44 3.84
C SER A 154 10.87 -25.44 4.99
N GLY A 155 9.64 -25.07 5.29
CA GLY A 155 9.29 -24.14 6.37
C GLY A 155 9.31 -22.66 6.00
N GLU A 156 9.61 -22.29 4.76
CA GLU A 156 9.56 -20.90 4.28
C GLU A 156 8.33 -20.64 3.44
N ARG A 157 7.83 -19.40 3.51
CA ARG A 157 6.81 -18.90 2.59
C ARG A 157 7.47 -18.43 1.32
N SER A 158 6.87 -18.73 0.17
CA SER A 158 7.34 -18.23 -1.13
C SER A 158 6.36 -17.23 -1.73
N VAL A 159 6.88 -16.41 -2.62
CA VAL A 159 6.10 -15.51 -3.46
C VAL A 159 6.35 -15.81 -4.93
N VAL A 160 5.27 -15.90 -5.70
CA VAL A 160 5.32 -16.07 -7.16
C VAL A 160 4.52 -14.94 -7.80
N TRP A 161 5.13 -14.28 -8.76
CA TRP A 161 4.46 -13.29 -9.59
C TRP A 161 3.95 -13.95 -10.86
N LEU A 162 2.70 -13.70 -11.19
CA LEU A 162 2.00 -14.37 -12.30
C LEU A 162 1.55 -13.32 -13.32
N ALA A 163 1.78 -13.62 -14.59
CA ALA A 163 1.18 -12.89 -15.71
C ALA A 163 -0.33 -13.22 -15.82
N PRO A 164 -1.12 -12.44 -16.57
CA PRO A 164 -2.56 -12.71 -16.75
C PRO A 164 -2.87 -14.09 -17.31
N SER A 165 -1.95 -14.66 -18.08
CA SER A 165 -2.04 -16.04 -18.60
C SER A 165 -1.81 -17.14 -17.55
N GLY A 166 -1.38 -16.75 -16.32
CA GLY A 166 -1.11 -17.67 -15.22
C GLY A 166 0.32 -18.23 -15.17
N HIS A 167 1.19 -17.93 -16.12
CA HIS A 167 2.60 -18.33 -16.04
C HIS A 167 3.36 -17.41 -15.06
N SER A 168 4.47 -17.92 -14.50
CA SER A 168 5.36 -17.12 -13.65
C SER A 168 6.01 -16.02 -14.48
N MET A 169 5.91 -14.76 -14.04
CA MET A 169 6.47 -13.61 -14.73
C MET A 169 7.98 -13.74 -14.92
N GLN A 170 8.40 -13.52 -16.15
CA GLN A 170 9.79 -13.46 -16.56
C GLN A 170 10.25 -12.01 -16.67
N VAL A 171 11.56 -11.79 -16.89
CA VAL A 171 12.12 -10.43 -16.99
C VAL A 171 11.42 -9.60 -18.07
N HIS A 172 11.11 -10.20 -19.21
CA HIS A 172 10.44 -9.50 -20.32
C HIS A 172 9.01 -9.07 -19.98
N ASP A 173 8.26 -9.85 -19.17
CA ASP A 173 6.90 -9.50 -18.78
C ASP A 173 6.86 -8.21 -17.92
N TRP A 174 7.90 -7.97 -17.10
CA TRP A 174 8.02 -6.73 -16.31
C TRP A 174 8.30 -5.48 -17.15
N HIS A 175 8.74 -5.64 -18.36
CA HIS A 175 9.08 -4.56 -19.29
C HIS A 175 8.09 -4.46 -20.47
N ASP A 176 7.08 -5.31 -20.51
CA ASP A 176 6.03 -5.26 -21.52
C ASP A 176 5.02 -4.15 -21.18
N GLY A 177 5.09 -3.04 -21.93
CA GLY A 177 4.19 -1.90 -21.78
C GLY A 177 2.72 -2.19 -22.15
N ALA A 178 2.45 -3.31 -22.81
CA ALA A 178 1.08 -3.74 -23.13
C ALA A 178 0.43 -4.57 -22.00
N GLN A 179 1.22 -5.00 -21.01
CA GLN A 179 0.71 -5.77 -19.88
C GLN A 179 0.23 -4.85 -18.77
N HIS A 180 -1.09 -4.80 -18.54
CA HIS A 180 -1.75 -3.92 -17.58
C HIS A 180 -2.26 -4.63 -16.33
N ALA A 181 -1.98 -5.93 -16.17
CA ALA A 181 -2.39 -6.70 -15.02
C ALA A 181 -1.35 -7.78 -14.68
N PHE A 182 -1.28 -8.14 -13.41
CA PHE A 182 -0.48 -9.25 -12.92
C PHE A 182 -1.03 -9.71 -11.55
N ALA A 183 -0.55 -10.83 -11.05
CA ALA A 183 -0.94 -11.30 -9.73
C ALA A 183 0.28 -11.70 -8.89
N CYS A 184 0.10 -11.66 -7.58
CA CYS A 184 1.03 -12.17 -6.59
C CYS A 184 0.39 -13.36 -5.89
N ARG A 185 1.01 -14.53 -5.93
CA ARG A 185 0.63 -15.69 -5.12
C ARG A 185 1.64 -15.85 -3.99
N ILE A 186 1.13 -15.83 -2.76
CA ILE A 186 1.90 -16.09 -1.55
C ILE A 186 1.53 -17.49 -1.08
N ASP A 187 2.49 -18.42 -1.09
CA ASP A 187 2.28 -19.78 -0.65
C ASP A 187 2.48 -19.92 0.86
N ALA A 188 1.68 -20.74 1.50
CA ALA A 188 1.86 -21.05 2.91
C ALA A 188 3.20 -21.78 3.12
N ALA A 189 3.84 -21.53 4.27
CA ALA A 189 4.91 -22.41 4.71
C ALA A 189 4.37 -23.82 4.87
N PRO A 190 5.12 -24.87 4.44
CA PRO A 190 4.73 -26.26 4.70
C PRO A 190 4.51 -26.44 6.21
N LYS A 191 3.37 -26.98 6.57
CA LYS A 191 3.03 -27.23 7.99
C LYS A 191 3.98 -28.28 8.55
N SER A 192 4.65 -28.01 9.66
CA SER A 192 5.23 -29.05 10.48
C SER A 192 4.09 -29.86 11.15
N ALA A 193 4.32 -31.13 11.46
CA ALA A 193 3.31 -31.97 12.11
C ALA A 193 2.82 -31.43 13.47
N SER A 194 3.57 -30.48 14.09
CA SER A 194 3.22 -29.80 15.33
C SER A 194 2.25 -28.62 15.12
N ASP A 195 2.18 -28.03 13.92
CA ASP A 195 1.38 -26.84 13.63
C ASP A 195 -0.11 -27.16 13.36
N VAL A 196 -0.45 -28.43 13.22
CA VAL A 196 -1.82 -28.89 12.90
C VAL A 196 -2.79 -28.62 14.05
N ARG A 197 -2.31 -28.44 15.27
CA ARG A 197 -3.16 -28.26 16.47
C ARG A 197 -3.61 -26.82 16.73
N THR A 198 -2.97 -25.83 16.13
CA THR A 198 -3.27 -24.39 16.32
C THR A 198 -3.73 -23.67 15.05
N ALA A 199 -4.01 -24.44 14.00
CA ALA A 199 -4.44 -23.90 12.72
C ALA A 199 -5.87 -23.34 12.84
N GLY A 200 -5.98 -22.08 13.19
CA GLY A 200 -7.06 -21.25 12.67
C GLY A 200 -7.11 -21.36 11.15
N ILE A 201 -8.26 -21.12 10.55
CA ILE A 201 -8.57 -21.23 9.12
C ILE A 201 -7.68 -20.25 8.34
N GLY A 202 -6.39 -20.53 8.20
CA GLY A 202 -5.48 -19.77 7.32
C GLY A 202 -5.46 -20.41 5.94
N CYS A 203 -5.61 -19.61 4.88
CA CYS A 203 -5.51 -20.08 3.51
C CYS A 203 -4.13 -20.72 3.27
N GLN A 204 -4.10 -21.81 2.51
CA GLN A 204 -2.83 -22.41 2.08
C GLN A 204 -2.10 -21.55 1.07
N HIS A 205 -2.87 -20.77 0.28
CA HIS A 205 -2.36 -19.86 -0.72
C HIS A 205 -3.18 -18.57 -0.69
N LEU A 206 -2.52 -17.43 -0.84
CA LEU A 206 -3.15 -16.12 -0.99
C LEU A 206 -2.81 -15.61 -2.40
N LEU A 207 -3.84 -15.30 -3.18
CA LEU A 207 -3.69 -14.68 -4.51
C LEU A 207 -4.19 -13.24 -4.46
N ILE A 208 -3.34 -12.31 -4.88
CA ILE A 208 -3.65 -10.88 -4.99
C ILE A 208 -3.45 -10.47 -6.44
N ALA A 209 -4.49 -10.00 -7.09
CA ALA A 209 -4.44 -9.49 -8.46
C ALA A 209 -4.36 -7.94 -8.47
N PHE A 210 -3.58 -7.42 -9.40
CA PHE A 210 -3.34 -5.99 -9.61
C PHE A 210 -3.73 -5.57 -11.00
#